data_be302e6f4cbdf7c87cb86a8878068ed5
#
_entry.id   be302e6f4cbdf7c87cb86a8878068ed5
#
_cell.length_a   1.000
_cell.length_b   1.000
_cell.length_c   1.000
_cell.angle_alpha   90.00
_cell.angle_beta   90.00
_cell.angle_gamma   90.00
#
_symmetry.space_group_name_H-M   'P 1'
#
loop_
_entity.id
_entity.type
_entity.pdbx_description
1 polymer ?
#
loop_
_entity_poly.entity_id
_entity_poly.type
_entity_poly.pdbx_seq_one_letter_code
_entity_poly.pdbx_strand_id
1 'polypeptide(L)'
;GNIYCENIQGINVHKYGAHIFHTDNKTVWDYVNQFVEFNSFVNSPIANFKGRLFNLPFNMNTFHRLWGVKTPEEARLKIEQQRNAYKHIGNPANLEEQALVLGGEDIYETLIKGYSEKQWGRPATEIPAFIIRRLPFRFTFDNNYYNCQYQGIPKGGYNALINRLLSGIEVRTETNYFSDREYFGSISEKILYTGKIDAFFNYCFGKLAYRSLHFETE
;
A
#
# COMPACT_ATOMS: atom_id res chain seq x y z
N GLY A 1 -0.36 15.34 -8.65
CA GLY A 1 -0.36 13.88 -8.65
C GLY A 1 -0.77 13.32 -7.31
N ASN A 2 -0.71 12.00 -7.14
CA ASN A 2 -1.27 11.29 -5.96
C ASN A 2 -0.65 11.70 -4.62
N ILE A 3 0.57 12.22 -4.59
CA ILE A 3 1.25 12.71 -3.38
C ILE A 3 0.98 14.19 -3.09
N TYR A 4 0.04 14.81 -3.80
CA TYR A 4 -0.31 16.21 -3.57
C TYR A 4 -0.82 16.45 -2.16
N CYS A 5 -0.24 17.46 -1.50
CA CYS A 5 -0.63 17.92 -0.17
C CYS A 5 -1.22 19.33 -0.27
N GLU A 6 -2.26 19.56 0.50
CA GLU A 6 -2.85 20.89 0.69
C GLU A 6 -2.54 21.37 2.12
N ASN A 7 -2.08 22.60 2.26
CA ASN A 7 -1.88 23.17 3.59
C ASN A 7 -3.17 23.82 4.05
N ILE A 8 -3.80 23.26 5.07
CA ILE A 8 -5.02 23.77 5.67
C ILE A 8 -4.70 24.15 7.10
N GLN A 9 -4.71 25.45 7.42
CA GLN A 9 -4.41 26.00 8.76
C GLN A 9 -3.10 25.47 9.37
N GLY A 10 -2.06 25.33 8.55
CA GLY A 10 -0.75 24.83 8.98
C GLY A 10 -0.60 23.31 8.98
N ILE A 11 -1.65 22.56 8.64
CA ILE A 11 -1.63 21.10 8.54
C ILE A 11 -1.46 20.69 7.07
N ASN A 12 -0.51 19.82 6.80
CA ASN A 12 -0.34 19.23 5.47
C ASN A 12 -1.30 18.06 5.29
N VAL A 13 -2.38 18.29 4.57
CA VAL A 13 -3.41 17.29 4.26
C VAL A 13 -3.05 16.55 2.99
N HIS A 14 -2.87 15.25 3.05
CA HIS A 14 -2.65 14.39 1.89
C HIS A 14 -4.00 14.12 1.21
N LYS A 15 -4.23 14.76 0.06
CA LYS A 15 -5.57 14.75 -0.61
C LYS A 15 -5.98 13.37 -1.14
N TYR A 16 -5.03 12.51 -1.43
CA TYR A 16 -5.27 11.21 -2.08
C TYR A 16 -4.76 10.04 -1.24
N GLY A 17 -4.95 10.13 0.06
CA GLY A 17 -4.50 9.13 1.04
C GLY A 17 -3.08 9.39 1.56
N ALA A 18 -2.77 8.78 2.69
CA ALA A 18 -1.48 8.95 3.35
C ALA A 18 -0.34 8.36 2.52
N HIS A 19 0.69 9.16 2.28
CA HIS A 19 1.92 8.75 1.63
C HIS A 19 3.06 8.89 2.61
N ILE A 20 3.73 7.78 2.91
CA ILE A 20 4.92 7.73 3.77
C ILE A 20 6.09 7.28 2.91
N PHE A 21 7.14 8.09 2.84
CA PHE A 21 8.36 7.69 2.16
C PHE A 21 9.11 6.65 2.99
N HIS A 22 9.52 5.55 2.36
CA HIS A 22 10.31 4.52 3.02
C HIS A 22 11.25 3.83 2.04
N THR A 23 12.44 3.46 2.48
CA THR A 23 13.45 2.76 1.67
C THR A 23 14.52 2.12 2.55
N ASP A 24 15.12 1.03 2.07
CA ASP A 24 16.37 0.47 2.62
C ASP A 24 17.61 1.00 1.90
N ASN A 25 17.42 1.66 0.76
CA ASN A 25 18.52 2.18 -0.05
C ASN A 25 18.99 3.52 0.48
N LYS A 26 20.16 3.52 1.12
CA LYS A 26 20.78 4.74 1.66
C LYS A 26 21.03 5.81 0.59
N THR A 27 21.41 5.43 -0.63
CA THR A 27 21.64 6.37 -1.73
C THR A 27 20.37 7.13 -2.09
N VAL A 28 19.22 6.42 -2.14
CA VAL A 28 17.92 7.04 -2.39
C VAL A 28 17.52 7.96 -1.24
N TRP A 29 17.72 7.52 0.00
CA TRP A 29 17.46 8.34 1.19
C TRP A 29 18.27 9.61 1.21
N ASP A 30 19.60 9.51 0.99
CA ASP A 30 20.51 10.65 0.96
C ASP A 30 20.15 11.61 -0.20
N TYR A 31 19.73 11.06 -1.35
CA TYR A 31 19.33 11.86 -2.49
C TYR A 31 18.10 12.71 -2.20
N VAL A 32 17.02 12.13 -1.67
CA VAL A 32 15.78 12.88 -1.39
C VAL A 32 15.96 13.90 -0.26
N ASN A 33 16.86 13.63 0.70
CA ASN A 33 17.20 14.56 1.77
C ASN A 33 17.99 15.79 1.32
N GLN A 34 18.55 15.79 0.11
CA GLN A 34 19.14 17.01 -0.49
C GLN A 34 18.06 18.06 -0.83
N PHE A 35 16.83 17.63 -1.02
CA PHE A 35 15.73 18.50 -1.45
C PHE A 35 14.85 18.94 -0.29
N VAL A 36 14.56 18.06 0.66
CA VAL A 36 13.70 18.35 1.82
C VAL A 36 14.18 17.57 3.04
N GLU A 37 13.89 18.11 4.22
CA GLU A 37 14.07 17.40 5.48
C GLU A 37 12.86 16.48 5.74
N PHE A 38 13.12 15.25 6.14
CA PHE A 38 12.07 14.31 6.57
C PHE A 38 11.92 14.34 8.09
N ASN A 39 10.70 14.12 8.57
CA ASN A 39 10.44 13.89 9.99
C ASN A 39 10.74 12.43 10.37
N SER A 40 10.61 12.12 11.66
CA SER A 40 10.81 10.76 12.19
C SER A 40 9.49 9.97 12.28
N PHE A 41 8.57 10.19 11.36
CA PHE A 41 7.28 9.51 11.39
C PHE A 41 7.46 8.00 11.17
N VAL A 42 6.89 7.22 12.10
CA VAL A 42 6.84 5.75 12.01
C VAL A 42 5.40 5.34 11.69
N ASN A 43 5.22 4.65 10.58
CA ASN A 43 3.90 4.18 10.18
C ASN A 43 3.45 3.01 11.07
N SER A 44 2.45 3.23 11.90
CA SER A 44 1.87 2.24 12.81
C SER A 44 0.35 2.19 12.66
N PRO A 45 -0.17 1.61 11.56
CA PRO A 45 -1.60 1.59 11.28
C PRO A 45 -2.35 0.74 12.28
N ILE A 46 -3.60 1.14 12.54
CA ILE A 46 -4.52 0.44 13.42
C ILE A 46 -5.77 0.09 12.62
N ALA A 47 -6.14 -1.19 12.64
CA ALA A 47 -7.40 -1.67 12.10
C ALA A 47 -8.50 -1.59 13.17
N ASN A 48 -9.66 -1.06 12.79
CA ASN A 48 -10.86 -1.09 13.60
C ASN A 48 -11.83 -2.14 13.03
N PHE A 49 -12.07 -3.19 13.80
CA PHE A 49 -13.07 -4.19 13.47
C PHE A 49 -14.15 -4.24 14.55
N LYS A 50 -15.35 -3.75 14.21
CA LYS A 50 -16.52 -3.73 15.13
C LYS A 50 -16.19 -3.09 16.48
N GLY A 51 -15.47 -1.97 16.50
CA GLY A 51 -15.06 -1.26 17.71
C GLY A 51 -13.83 -1.85 18.44
N ARG A 52 -13.28 -2.97 17.98
CA ARG A 52 -12.03 -3.53 18.52
C ARG A 52 -10.86 -3.06 17.68
N LEU A 53 -9.82 -2.55 18.32
CA LEU A 53 -8.63 -2.02 17.65
C LEU A 53 -7.52 -3.07 17.61
N PHE A 54 -6.89 -3.23 16.45
CA PHE A 54 -5.80 -4.17 16.20
C PHE A 54 -4.61 -3.46 15.57
N ASN A 55 -3.42 -3.72 16.05
CA ASN A 55 -2.20 -3.23 15.43
C ASN A 55 -1.89 -3.96 14.12
N LEU A 56 -1.32 -3.23 13.16
CA LEU A 56 -0.75 -3.78 11.94
C LEU A 56 0.73 -3.38 11.85
N PRO A 57 1.58 -4.23 11.22
CA PRO A 57 1.30 -5.52 10.60
C PRO A 57 0.88 -6.57 11.63
N PHE A 58 0.53 -7.80 11.18
CA PHE A 58 0.19 -8.91 12.06
C PHE A 58 1.38 -9.25 12.98
N ASN A 59 1.38 -8.72 14.18
CA ASN A 59 2.46 -8.84 15.17
C ASN A 59 1.94 -9.37 16.51
N MET A 60 2.80 -9.47 17.51
CA MET A 60 2.40 -9.99 18.83
C MET A 60 1.30 -9.17 19.50
N ASN A 61 1.21 -7.85 19.27
CA ASN A 61 0.11 -7.03 19.76
C ASN A 61 -1.22 -7.43 19.09
N THR A 62 -1.20 -7.73 17.79
CA THR A 62 -2.36 -8.24 17.04
C THR A 62 -2.80 -9.59 17.58
N PHE A 63 -1.87 -10.53 17.76
CA PHE A 63 -2.16 -11.88 18.22
C PHE A 63 -2.63 -11.90 19.68
N HIS A 64 -2.02 -11.09 20.54
CA HIS A 64 -2.49 -10.90 21.91
C HIS A 64 -3.94 -10.37 21.93
N ARG A 65 -4.25 -9.40 21.08
CA ARG A 65 -5.60 -8.80 21.02
C ARG A 65 -6.65 -9.78 20.48
N LEU A 66 -6.26 -10.65 19.53
CA LEU A 66 -7.14 -11.68 18.98
C LEU A 66 -7.38 -12.83 19.96
N TRP A 67 -6.31 -13.36 20.56
CA TRP A 67 -6.28 -14.67 21.21
C TRP A 67 -5.79 -14.65 22.66
N GLY A 68 -5.31 -13.54 23.20
CA GLY A 68 -4.74 -13.44 24.54
C GLY A 68 -3.36 -14.07 24.69
N VAL A 69 -2.72 -14.52 23.61
CA VAL A 69 -1.38 -15.12 23.62
C VAL A 69 -0.32 -14.12 24.06
N LYS A 70 0.70 -14.59 24.79
CA LYS A 70 1.72 -13.73 25.39
C LYS A 70 3.11 -13.97 24.82
N THR A 71 3.36 -15.17 24.28
CA THR A 71 4.68 -15.54 23.73
C THR A 71 4.61 -15.81 22.23
N PRO A 72 5.74 -15.68 21.51
CA PRO A 72 5.84 -16.06 20.11
C PRO A 72 5.44 -17.51 19.84
N GLU A 73 5.78 -18.42 20.76
CA GLU A 73 5.46 -19.85 20.66
C GLU A 73 3.95 -20.09 20.73
N GLU A 74 3.26 -19.47 21.69
CA GLU A 74 1.79 -19.54 21.79
C GLU A 74 1.12 -19.01 20.53
N ALA A 75 1.62 -17.89 19.98
CA ALA A 75 1.10 -17.32 18.75
C ALA A 75 1.30 -18.26 17.54
N ARG A 76 2.48 -18.88 17.41
CA ARG A 76 2.76 -19.86 16.34
C ARG A 76 1.84 -21.06 16.41
N LEU A 77 1.68 -21.63 17.62
CA LEU A 77 0.79 -22.77 17.84
C LEU A 77 -0.67 -22.41 17.51
N LYS A 78 -1.12 -21.22 17.89
CA LYS A 78 -2.47 -20.76 17.59
C LYS A 78 -2.71 -20.58 16.09
N ILE A 79 -1.77 -19.97 15.38
CA ILE A 79 -1.81 -19.82 13.91
C ILE A 79 -1.85 -21.20 13.25
N GLU A 80 -1.00 -22.13 13.69
CA GLU A 80 -0.96 -23.49 13.14
C GLU A 80 -2.27 -24.24 13.39
N GLN A 81 -2.83 -24.14 14.60
CA GLN A 81 -4.14 -24.72 14.93
C GLN A 81 -5.23 -24.20 13.97
N GLN A 82 -5.29 -22.91 13.75
CA GLN A 82 -6.25 -22.28 12.84
C GLN A 82 -6.07 -22.76 11.40
N ARG A 83 -4.84 -22.79 10.89
CA ARG A 83 -4.51 -23.24 9.55
C ARG A 83 -4.81 -24.73 9.31
N ASN A 84 -4.66 -25.56 10.34
CA ASN A 84 -4.87 -27.01 10.24
C ASN A 84 -6.31 -27.36 9.82
N ALA A 85 -7.29 -26.56 10.18
CA ALA A 85 -8.68 -26.75 9.75
C ALA A 85 -8.85 -26.62 8.22
N TYR A 86 -7.94 -25.94 7.55
CA TYR A 86 -8.00 -25.62 6.11
C TYR A 86 -6.92 -26.33 5.28
N LYS A 87 -6.19 -27.28 5.84
CA LYS A 87 -5.17 -28.07 5.12
C LYS A 87 -5.72 -28.89 3.94
N HIS A 88 -7.02 -29.17 3.94
CA HIS A 88 -7.68 -29.85 2.84
C HIS A 88 -7.75 -28.99 1.57
N ILE A 89 -7.57 -27.67 1.67
CA ILE A 89 -7.49 -26.75 0.52
C ILE A 89 -6.05 -26.81 -0.01
N GLY A 90 -5.82 -27.69 -0.98
CA GLY A 90 -4.48 -27.89 -1.53
C GLY A 90 -4.00 -26.75 -2.42
N ASN A 91 -4.89 -26.20 -3.25
CA ASN A 91 -4.60 -25.09 -4.16
C ASN A 91 -5.74 -24.05 -4.09
N PRO A 92 -5.56 -22.98 -3.31
CA PRO A 92 -6.59 -21.95 -3.14
C PRO A 92 -7.02 -21.32 -4.45
N ALA A 93 -8.31 -21.27 -4.73
CA ALA A 93 -8.87 -20.71 -5.93
C ALA A 93 -9.09 -19.20 -5.85
N ASN A 94 -9.30 -18.67 -4.65
CA ASN A 94 -9.65 -17.28 -4.39
C ASN A 94 -8.97 -16.74 -3.13
N LEU A 95 -9.17 -15.43 -2.86
CA LEU A 95 -8.56 -14.74 -1.74
C LEU A 95 -9.00 -15.29 -0.38
N GLU A 96 -10.27 -15.68 -0.23
CA GLU A 96 -10.78 -16.29 1.00
C GLU A 96 -10.02 -17.56 1.33
N GLU A 97 -10.01 -18.54 0.42
CA GLU A 97 -9.30 -19.80 0.61
C GLU A 97 -7.81 -19.59 0.88
N GLN A 98 -7.19 -18.67 0.15
CA GLN A 98 -5.77 -18.32 0.35
C GLN A 98 -5.51 -17.74 1.75
N ALA A 99 -6.38 -16.84 2.23
CA ALA A 99 -6.24 -16.25 3.55
C ALA A 99 -6.45 -17.29 4.67
N LEU A 100 -7.43 -18.17 4.50
CA LEU A 100 -7.70 -19.27 5.44
C LEU A 100 -6.52 -20.24 5.56
N VAL A 101 -5.94 -20.64 4.44
CA VAL A 101 -4.73 -21.48 4.41
C VAL A 101 -3.52 -20.79 5.04
N LEU A 102 -3.36 -19.48 4.86
CA LEU A 102 -2.23 -18.71 5.37
C LEU A 102 -2.36 -18.34 6.85
N GLY A 103 -3.54 -17.97 7.32
CA GLY A 103 -3.74 -17.37 8.64
C GLY A 103 -4.85 -17.97 9.49
N GLY A 104 -5.76 -18.72 8.87
CA GLY A 104 -6.95 -19.24 9.52
C GLY A 104 -8.09 -18.24 9.61
N GLU A 105 -9.21 -18.70 10.15
CA GLU A 105 -10.50 -18.00 10.14
C GLU A 105 -10.47 -16.67 10.91
N ASP A 106 -9.91 -16.67 12.11
CA ASP A 106 -9.94 -15.48 12.99
C ASP A 106 -9.23 -14.28 12.32
N ILE A 107 -8.08 -14.52 11.67
CA ILE A 107 -7.33 -13.48 10.96
C ILE A 107 -8.08 -13.07 9.68
N TYR A 108 -8.61 -14.04 8.93
CA TYR A 108 -9.36 -13.77 7.73
C TYR A 108 -10.57 -12.89 8.00
N GLU A 109 -11.48 -13.32 8.87
CA GLU A 109 -12.72 -12.60 9.16
C GLU A 109 -12.49 -11.23 9.82
N THR A 110 -11.48 -11.13 10.71
CA THR A 110 -11.25 -9.91 11.48
C THR A 110 -10.46 -8.84 10.70
N LEU A 111 -9.44 -9.25 9.93
CA LEU A 111 -8.42 -8.31 9.45
C LEU A 111 -8.22 -8.30 7.92
N ILE A 112 -8.73 -9.31 7.20
CA ILE A 112 -8.48 -9.42 5.75
C ILE A 112 -9.76 -9.20 4.96
N LYS A 113 -10.82 -9.92 5.26
CA LYS A 113 -12.07 -9.94 4.49
C LYS A 113 -12.65 -8.55 4.25
N GLY A 114 -13.00 -7.85 5.32
CA GLY A 114 -13.67 -6.55 5.21
C GLY A 114 -12.85 -5.51 4.47
N TYR A 115 -11.53 -5.46 4.72
CA TYR A 115 -10.62 -4.59 4.00
C TYR A 115 -10.55 -4.94 2.51
N SER A 116 -10.37 -6.23 2.20
CA SER A 116 -10.23 -6.69 0.82
C SER A 116 -11.51 -6.48 0.01
N GLU A 117 -12.66 -6.84 0.56
CA GLU A 117 -13.95 -6.66 -0.10
C GLU A 117 -14.27 -5.18 -0.36
N LYS A 118 -14.00 -4.30 0.61
CA LYS A 118 -14.11 -2.86 0.44
C LYS A 118 -13.18 -2.36 -0.67
N GLN A 119 -11.93 -2.77 -0.66
CA GLN A 119 -10.91 -2.32 -1.61
C GLN A 119 -11.20 -2.78 -3.04
N TRP A 120 -11.69 -4.01 -3.20
CA TRP A 120 -11.95 -4.61 -4.51
C TRP A 120 -13.41 -4.45 -4.96
N GLY A 121 -14.34 -4.09 -4.06
CA GLY A 121 -15.76 -3.88 -4.33
C GLY A 121 -16.48 -5.17 -4.78
N ARG A 122 -16.01 -6.33 -4.30
CA ARG A 122 -16.59 -7.65 -4.56
C ARG A 122 -16.25 -8.62 -3.43
N PRO A 123 -16.99 -9.75 -3.29
CA PRO A 123 -16.70 -10.76 -2.29
C PRO A 123 -15.30 -11.35 -2.41
N ALA A 124 -14.70 -11.73 -1.28
CA ALA A 124 -13.36 -12.34 -1.24
C ALA A 124 -13.27 -13.63 -2.08
N THR A 125 -14.37 -14.36 -2.22
CA THR A 125 -14.50 -15.56 -3.08
C THR A 125 -14.34 -15.27 -4.58
N GLU A 126 -14.49 -14.02 -5.00
CA GLU A 126 -14.34 -13.59 -6.40
C GLU A 126 -13.00 -12.89 -6.66
N ILE A 127 -12.22 -12.66 -5.61
CA ILE A 127 -10.90 -12.02 -5.70
C ILE A 127 -9.84 -13.11 -5.93
N PRO A 128 -8.94 -12.96 -6.91
CA PRO A 128 -7.92 -13.98 -7.18
C PRO A 128 -7.00 -14.25 -5.98
N ALA A 129 -6.66 -15.52 -5.74
CA ALA A 129 -5.81 -15.96 -4.63
C ALA A 129 -4.43 -15.26 -4.60
N PHE A 130 -3.85 -14.97 -5.76
CA PHE A 130 -2.50 -14.36 -5.86
C PHE A 130 -2.41 -12.95 -5.27
N ILE A 131 -3.52 -12.29 -4.97
CA ILE A 131 -3.57 -10.98 -4.31
C ILE A 131 -2.93 -11.06 -2.91
N ILE A 132 -3.12 -12.18 -2.22
CA ILE A 132 -2.45 -12.47 -0.95
C ILE A 132 -1.51 -13.66 -1.14
N ARG A 133 -0.26 -13.40 -1.51
CA ARG A 133 0.74 -14.48 -1.67
C ARG A 133 1.29 -14.97 -0.34
N ARG A 134 1.33 -14.09 0.67
CA ARG A 134 1.84 -14.36 2.02
C ARG A 134 1.22 -13.40 3.03
N LEU A 135 1.12 -13.81 4.28
CA LEU A 135 0.84 -12.94 5.40
C LEU A 135 2.14 -12.68 6.16
N PRO A 136 2.56 -11.42 6.31
CA PRO A 136 3.82 -11.08 6.98
C PRO A 136 3.65 -11.15 8.51
N PHE A 137 3.58 -12.35 9.08
CA PHE A 137 3.54 -12.53 10.53
C PHE A 137 4.86 -12.16 11.17
N ARG A 138 4.80 -11.30 12.19
CA ARG A 138 5.93 -10.87 13.00
C ARG A 138 5.71 -11.31 14.44
N PHE A 139 6.66 -12.08 14.97
CA PHE A 139 6.61 -12.58 16.34
C PHE A 139 7.37 -11.65 17.30
N THR A 140 7.21 -10.36 17.11
CA THR A 140 7.74 -9.25 17.91
C THR A 140 6.60 -8.30 18.25
N PHE A 141 6.81 -7.41 19.23
CA PHE A 141 5.86 -6.36 19.60
C PHE A 141 6.06 -5.04 18.83
N ASP A 142 6.86 -5.07 17.77
CA ASP A 142 7.12 -3.90 16.95
C ASP A 142 5.91 -3.58 16.05
N ASN A 143 5.37 -2.36 16.19
CA ASN A 143 4.24 -1.85 15.42
C ASN A 143 4.65 -1.09 14.15
N ASN A 144 5.94 -0.95 13.87
CA ASN A 144 6.38 -0.33 12.65
C ASN A 144 5.91 -1.16 11.44
N TYR A 145 5.07 -0.57 10.59
CA TYR A 145 4.51 -1.27 9.43
C TYR A 145 5.57 -1.65 8.41
N TYR A 146 6.52 -0.76 8.18
CA TYR A 146 7.63 -1.00 7.25
C TYR A 146 8.81 -1.69 7.93
N ASN A 147 9.52 -2.55 7.19
CA ASN A 147 10.79 -3.13 7.64
C ASN A 147 11.99 -2.27 7.20
N CYS A 148 11.71 -1.16 6.50
CA CYS A 148 12.75 -0.31 5.93
C CYS A 148 13.50 0.48 7.01
N GLN A 149 14.81 0.62 6.81
CA GLN A 149 15.67 1.36 7.71
C GLN A 149 15.34 2.87 7.76
N TYR A 150 14.93 3.42 6.62
CA TYR A 150 14.61 4.84 6.48
C TYR A 150 13.13 5.00 6.18
N GLN A 151 12.46 5.88 6.92
CA GLN A 151 11.09 6.27 6.67
C GLN A 151 10.80 7.65 7.24
N GLY A 152 9.78 8.31 6.69
CA GLY A 152 9.34 9.62 7.16
C GLY A 152 8.41 10.31 6.19
N ILE A 153 7.96 11.49 6.59
CA ILE A 153 7.14 12.38 5.76
C ILE A 153 7.94 13.69 5.59
N PRO A 154 7.99 14.27 4.39
CA PRO A 154 8.68 15.53 4.17
C PRO A 154 8.08 16.65 5.04
N LYS A 155 8.93 17.35 5.78
CA LYS A 155 8.52 18.57 6.50
C LYS A 155 8.00 19.60 5.48
N GLY A 156 6.81 20.13 5.70
CA GLY A 156 6.15 21.03 4.74
C GLY A 156 5.41 20.34 3.60
N GLY A 157 5.31 19.00 3.61
CA GLY A 157 4.56 18.21 2.63
C GLY A 157 5.34 17.86 1.37
N TYR A 158 4.78 16.96 0.56
CA TYR A 158 5.43 16.45 -0.64
C TYR A 158 5.55 17.47 -1.79
N ASN A 159 4.72 18.52 -1.80
CA ASN A 159 4.78 19.53 -2.87
C ASN A 159 6.17 20.20 -2.93
N ALA A 160 6.78 20.46 -1.77
CA ALA A 160 8.11 21.06 -1.71
C ALA A 160 9.18 20.14 -2.32
N LEU A 161 9.11 18.84 -2.04
CA LEU A 161 10.01 17.84 -2.64
C LEU A 161 9.86 17.82 -4.15
N ILE A 162 8.64 17.73 -4.68
CA ILE A 162 8.40 17.65 -6.11
C ILE A 162 8.85 18.93 -6.82
N ASN A 163 8.54 20.11 -6.27
CA ASN A 163 8.94 21.38 -6.87
C ASN A 163 10.47 21.49 -6.97
N ARG A 164 11.20 21.01 -5.98
CA ARG A 164 12.67 21.04 -6.03
C ARG A 164 13.27 19.99 -6.97
N LEU A 165 12.69 18.79 -7.02
CA LEU A 165 13.08 17.75 -7.98
C LEU A 165 12.87 18.19 -9.43
N LEU A 166 11.84 19.00 -9.68
CA LEU A 166 11.52 19.52 -11.01
C LEU A 166 12.17 20.89 -11.33
N SER A 167 13.00 21.41 -10.42
CA SER A 167 13.67 22.69 -10.64
C SER A 167 14.58 22.64 -11.88
N GLY A 168 14.37 23.57 -12.79
CA GLY A 168 15.10 23.63 -14.07
C GLY A 168 14.58 22.67 -15.15
N ILE A 169 13.51 21.92 -14.88
CA ILE A 169 12.87 21.02 -15.83
C ILE A 169 11.58 21.68 -16.33
N GLU A 170 11.36 21.70 -17.65
CA GLU A 170 10.09 22.16 -18.21
C GLU A 170 8.98 21.19 -17.84
N VAL A 171 7.91 21.70 -17.22
CA VAL A 171 6.73 20.92 -16.81
C VAL A 171 5.50 21.48 -17.52
N ARG A 172 4.85 20.66 -18.33
CA ARG A 172 3.57 20.97 -18.97
C ARG A 172 2.46 20.17 -18.32
N THR A 173 1.60 20.84 -17.57
CA THR A 173 0.37 20.24 -17.01
C THR A 173 -0.76 20.25 -18.05
N GLU A 174 -1.83 19.49 -17.78
CA GLU A 174 -3.01 19.39 -18.67
C GLU A 174 -2.69 18.97 -20.11
N THR A 175 -1.56 18.27 -20.26
CA THR A 175 -1.06 17.84 -21.56
C THR A 175 -1.25 16.33 -21.70
N ASN A 176 -2.00 15.93 -22.71
CA ASN A 176 -2.21 14.52 -23.03
C ASN A 176 -1.18 14.07 -24.07
N TYR A 177 -0.35 13.08 -23.73
CA TYR A 177 0.65 12.52 -24.62
C TYR A 177 0.06 12.05 -25.98
N PHE A 178 -1.16 11.54 -25.98
CA PHE A 178 -1.80 11.05 -27.20
C PHE A 178 -2.32 12.15 -28.12
N SER A 179 -2.37 13.40 -27.67
CA SER A 179 -2.81 14.52 -28.51
C SER A 179 -1.82 14.82 -29.61
N ASP A 180 -0.51 14.60 -29.38
CA ASP A 180 0.54 14.86 -30.34
C ASP A 180 1.78 13.98 -30.10
N ARG A 181 1.63 12.69 -30.35
CA ARG A 181 2.71 11.71 -30.14
C ARG A 181 3.92 11.97 -31.00
N GLU A 182 3.71 12.45 -32.24
CA GLU A 182 4.79 12.72 -33.19
C GLU A 182 5.64 13.90 -32.71
N TYR A 183 4.99 14.94 -32.23
CA TYR A 183 5.71 16.10 -31.66
C TYR A 183 6.55 15.68 -30.47
N PHE A 184 5.97 14.97 -29.49
CA PHE A 184 6.71 14.52 -28.30
C PHE A 184 7.85 13.56 -28.64
N GLY A 185 7.66 12.72 -29.66
CA GLY A 185 8.72 11.87 -30.20
C GLY A 185 9.86 12.64 -30.86
N SER A 186 9.52 13.75 -31.54
CA SER A 186 10.53 14.58 -32.28
C SER A 186 11.43 15.40 -31.34
N ILE A 187 10.94 15.76 -30.15
CA ILE A 187 11.67 16.61 -29.18
C ILE A 187 12.40 15.82 -28.09
N SER A 188 12.31 14.49 -28.10
CA SER A 188 12.88 13.66 -27.05
C SER A 188 13.64 12.46 -27.61
N GLU A 189 14.82 12.18 -27.07
CA GLU A 189 15.57 10.96 -27.39
C GLU A 189 14.95 9.70 -26.75
N LYS A 190 14.31 9.86 -25.60
CA LYS A 190 13.67 8.76 -24.83
C LYS A 190 12.38 9.25 -24.20
N ILE A 191 11.37 8.39 -24.22
CA ILE A 191 10.07 8.64 -23.60
C ILE A 191 9.86 7.64 -22.49
N LEU A 192 9.65 8.12 -21.26
CA LEU A 192 9.19 7.34 -20.14
C LEU A 192 7.69 7.60 -19.93
N TYR A 193 6.87 6.69 -20.42
CA TYR A 193 5.43 6.80 -20.30
C TYR A 193 4.92 6.09 -19.04
N THR A 194 4.28 6.84 -18.14
CA THR A 194 3.75 6.34 -16.86
C THR A 194 2.22 6.24 -16.82
N GLY A 195 1.56 6.45 -17.96
CA GLY A 195 0.10 6.29 -18.08
C GLY A 195 -0.35 4.86 -18.30
N LYS A 196 -1.59 4.69 -18.74
CA LYS A 196 -2.19 3.35 -18.98
C LYS A 196 -1.48 2.66 -20.15
N ILE A 197 -0.85 1.52 -19.87
CA ILE A 197 -0.08 0.77 -20.85
C ILE A 197 -0.93 0.25 -22.02
N ASP A 198 -2.14 -0.19 -21.76
CA ASP A 198 -3.07 -0.63 -22.77
C ASP A 198 -3.46 0.50 -23.74
N ALA A 199 -3.64 1.72 -23.23
CA ALA A 199 -3.87 2.90 -24.06
C ALA A 199 -2.64 3.26 -24.89
N PHE A 200 -1.42 3.09 -24.36
CA PHE A 200 -0.19 3.33 -25.10
C PHE A 200 -0.09 2.47 -26.35
N PHE A 201 -0.55 1.22 -26.27
CA PHE A 201 -0.61 0.27 -27.40
C PHE A 201 -1.97 0.24 -28.11
N ASN A 202 -2.77 1.33 -27.99
CA ASN A 202 -4.07 1.45 -28.66
C ASN A 202 -5.03 0.26 -28.39
N TYR A 203 -4.93 -0.32 -27.19
CA TYR A 203 -5.77 -1.47 -26.76
C TYR A 203 -5.68 -2.71 -27.67
N CYS A 204 -4.55 -2.91 -28.37
CA CYS A 204 -4.40 -4.00 -29.35
C CYS A 204 -4.59 -5.42 -28.75
N PHE A 205 -4.42 -5.58 -27.44
CA PHE A 205 -4.71 -6.83 -26.70
C PHE A 205 -5.95 -6.71 -25.79
N GLY A 206 -6.79 -5.69 -26.01
CA GLY A 206 -7.95 -5.38 -25.17
C GLY A 206 -7.62 -4.40 -24.04
N LYS A 207 -8.65 -4.03 -23.28
CA LYS A 207 -8.53 -3.10 -22.14
C LYS A 207 -8.17 -3.85 -20.86
N LEU A 208 -7.23 -3.33 -20.11
CA LEU A 208 -6.96 -3.79 -18.74
C LEU A 208 -8.01 -3.26 -17.78
N ALA A 209 -8.31 -4.05 -16.75
CA ALA A 209 -9.22 -3.61 -15.68
C ALA A 209 -8.47 -2.71 -14.70
N TYR A 210 -8.98 -1.49 -14.50
CA TYR A 210 -8.50 -0.53 -13.51
C TYR A 210 -9.56 -0.28 -12.45
N ARG A 211 -9.12 0.05 -11.23
CA ARG A 211 -10.00 0.51 -10.16
C ARG A 211 -9.82 2.01 -9.98
N SER A 212 -10.94 2.74 -9.98
CA SER A 212 -10.96 4.14 -9.57
C SER A 212 -11.27 4.23 -8.08
N LEU A 213 -10.58 5.15 -7.38
CA LEU A 213 -10.87 5.47 -6.00
C LEU A 213 -11.63 6.79 -5.95
N HIS A 214 -12.66 6.85 -5.12
CA HIS A 214 -13.34 8.08 -4.75
C HIS A 214 -12.92 8.44 -3.32
N PHE A 215 -12.46 9.68 -3.12
CA PHE A 215 -12.05 10.19 -1.81
C PHE A 215 -13.12 11.15 -1.30
N GLU A 216 -13.70 10.84 -0.17
CA GLU A 216 -14.58 11.72 0.60
C GLU A 216 -13.81 12.19 1.82
N THR A 217 -13.85 13.49 2.08
CA THR A 217 -13.19 14.10 3.26
C THR A 217 -14.28 14.67 4.14
N GLU A 218 -14.34 14.22 5.38
CA GLU A 218 -15.25 14.69 6.44
C GLU A 218 -14.51 15.62 7.41
#